data_9954560f68af46975cb8214a997c22e7
#
_entry.id   9954560f68af46975cb8214a997c22e7
#
_cell.length_a   1.000
_cell.length_b   1.000
_cell.length_c   1.000
_cell.angle_alpha   90.00
_cell.angle_beta   90.00
_cell.angle_gamma   90.00
#
_symmetry.space_group_name_H-M   'P 1'
#
loop_
_entity.id
_entity.type
_entity.pdbx_description
1 polymer ?
#
loop_
_entity_poly.entity_id
_entity_poly.type
_entity_poly.pdbx_seq_one_letter_code
_entity_poly.pdbx_strand_id
1 'polypeptide(L)'
;MALFGKKNDNNDILPEDSFTPEEKAPDAGEKAEFNFNRYFLAERRISLDNISFETQRPAAGSGKYQLGVKDTIVAQVIGQAGVKITYNRTLRFDPEGPFTLSVSYGVMLVFNPGTRDEVNWREIDVAAEFKKNCPQLCAAMSAMAALLVAEITNEATGNPVIPVKM
;
A
#
# COMPACT_ATOMS: atom_id res chain seq x y z
N MET A 1 -40.81 -89.96 -4.57
CA MET A 1 -41.05 -89.44 -5.92
C MET A 1 -40.52 -88.03 -6.00
N ALA A 2 -39.36 -87.84 -6.53
CA ALA A 2 -39.07 -87.48 -7.91
C ALA A 2 -39.64 -86.09 -8.21
N LEU A 3 -38.97 -85.04 -8.68
CA LEU A 3 -37.84 -84.87 -9.57
C LEU A 3 -37.47 -83.39 -9.62
N PHE A 4 -36.20 -83.11 -9.75
CA PHE A 4 -35.54 -82.20 -10.72
C PHE A 4 -36.15 -80.81 -10.95
N GLY A 5 -35.41 -79.73 -11.05
CA GLY A 5 -34.12 -79.60 -11.63
C GLY A 5 -33.63 -78.13 -11.69
N LYS A 6 -32.36 -78.03 -11.88
CA LYS A 6 -31.53 -77.04 -12.60
C LYS A 6 -31.55 -75.56 -12.11
N LYS A 7 -30.49 -75.15 -11.44
CA LYS A 7 -29.26 -74.51 -12.00
C LYS A 7 -29.51 -73.52 -13.11
N ASN A 8 -29.25 -72.24 -12.81
CA ASN A 8 -28.46 -71.41 -13.72
C ASN A 8 -27.69 -70.35 -12.93
N ASP A 9 -26.42 -70.59 -12.93
CA ASP A 9 -25.40 -69.62 -12.66
C ASP A 9 -25.47 -68.58 -13.75
N ASN A 10 -25.56 -67.29 -13.39
CA ASN A 10 -24.98 -66.19 -14.19
C ASN A 10 -24.41 -65.19 -13.23
N ASN A 11 -23.15 -65.38 -13.07
CA ASN A 11 -22.22 -64.44 -12.44
C ASN A 11 -21.92 -63.37 -13.49
N ASP A 12 -22.68 -62.30 -13.51
CA ASP A 12 -22.29 -61.10 -14.24
C ASP A 12 -21.57 -60.18 -13.29
N ILE A 13 -20.26 -60.34 -13.34
CA ILE A 13 -19.28 -59.41 -12.77
C ILE A 13 -19.34 -58.16 -13.63
N LEU A 14 -19.97 -57.09 -13.09
CA LEU A 14 -19.79 -55.77 -13.61
C LEU A 14 -18.38 -55.29 -13.25
N PRO A 15 -17.67 -54.61 -14.17
CA PRO A 15 -16.31 -54.12 -13.89
C PRO A 15 -16.39 -52.97 -12.86
N GLU A 16 -15.53 -53.07 -11.87
CA GLU A 16 -15.22 -52.01 -10.95
C GLU A 16 -14.76 -50.79 -11.77
N ASP A 17 -15.61 -49.79 -11.86
CA ASP A 17 -15.20 -48.47 -12.26
C ASP A 17 -14.16 -48.01 -11.25
N SER A 18 -12.90 -48.06 -11.66
CA SER A 18 -11.79 -47.45 -10.98
C SER A 18 -12.01 -45.93 -10.95
N PHE A 19 -12.60 -45.47 -9.86
CA PHE A 19 -12.66 -44.08 -9.51
C PHE A 19 -11.21 -43.62 -9.25
N THR A 20 -10.55 -43.12 -10.28
CA THR A 20 -9.30 -42.36 -10.15
C THR A 20 -9.68 -41.07 -9.47
N PRO A 21 -9.15 -40.74 -8.28
CA PRO A 21 -9.33 -39.41 -7.72
C PRO A 21 -8.67 -38.45 -8.69
N GLU A 22 -9.44 -37.58 -9.31
CA GLU A 22 -8.95 -36.42 -10.02
C GLU A 22 -7.98 -35.70 -9.09
N GLU A 23 -6.71 -35.79 -9.42
CA GLU A 23 -5.63 -35.05 -8.80
C GLU A 23 -5.96 -33.55 -9.00
N LYS A 24 -6.60 -32.99 -7.96
CA LYS A 24 -6.93 -31.57 -7.88
C LYS A 24 -5.62 -30.83 -8.09
N ALA A 25 -5.49 -30.20 -9.26
CA ALA A 25 -4.36 -29.32 -9.56
C ALA A 25 -4.12 -28.40 -8.35
N PRO A 26 -2.87 -28.16 -7.94
CA PRO A 26 -2.60 -27.31 -6.80
C PRO A 26 -3.18 -25.93 -7.10
N ASP A 27 -4.11 -25.54 -6.24
CA ASP A 27 -4.76 -24.25 -6.20
C ASP A 27 -3.68 -23.16 -6.34
N ALA A 28 -3.86 -22.26 -7.29
CA ALA A 28 -2.92 -21.20 -7.62
C ALA A 28 -2.56 -20.43 -6.36
N GLY A 29 -1.33 -20.64 -5.89
CA GLY A 29 -0.74 -20.27 -4.63
C GLY A 29 -1.37 -19.06 -3.95
N GLU A 30 -1.91 -19.26 -2.77
CA GLU A 30 -2.02 -18.25 -1.73
C GLU A 30 -0.67 -17.53 -1.68
N LYS A 31 -0.62 -16.28 -2.19
CA LYS A 31 0.60 -15.46 -2.06
C LYS A 31 0.90 -15.37 -0.59
N ALA A 32 1.96 -16.02 -0.15
CA ALA A 32 2.38 -16.00 1.24
C ALA A 32 2.33 -14.56 1.75
N GLU A 33 1.57 -14.31 2.81
CA GLU A 33 1.36 -12.97 3.34
C GLU A 33 2.72 -12.35 3.71
N PHE A 34 3.01 -11.17 3.16
CA PHE A 34 4.28 -10.51 3.39
C PHE A 34 4.44 -10.11 4.86
N ASN A 35 5.38 -10.74 5.55
CA ASN A 35 5.65 -10.45 6.95
C ASN A 35 6.56 -9.23 7.11
N PHE A 36 5.97 -8.04 7.17
CA PHE A 36 6.67 -6.76 7.26
C PHE A 36 7.70 -6.70 8.40
N ASN A 37 7.35 -7.20 9.58
CA ASN A 37 8.24 -7.13 10.76
C ASN A 37 9.41 -8.13 10.71
N ARG A 38 9.37 -9.13 9.84
CA ARG A 38 10.49 -10.04 9.58
C ARG A 38 11.61 -9.33 8.84
N TYR A 39 11.26 -8.44 7.91
CA TYR A 39 12.21 -7.83 6.98
C TYR A 39 12.74 -6.48 7.41
N PHE A 40 12.04 -5.79 8.32
CA PHE A 40 12.42 -4.45 8.77
C PHE A 40 12.59 -4.40 10.27
N LEU A 41 13.61 -3.64 10.72
CA LEU A 41 13.80 -3.35 12.13
C LEU A 41 12.67 -2.50 12.69
N ALA A 42 12.43 -2.63 14.00
CA ALA A 42 11.31 -1.96 14.67
C ALA A 42 11.51 -0.44 14.81
N GLU A 43 12.76 0.04 14.85
CA GLU A 43 13.08 1.45 15.03
C GLU A 43 12.71 2.25 13.77
N ARG A 44 11.81 3.22 13.94
CA ARG A 44 11.28 4.04 12.83
C ARG A 44 11.12 5.46 13.33
N ARG A 45 11.78 6.41 12.66
CA ARG A 45 11.69 7.84 12.98
C ARG A 45 11.13 8.60 11.79
N ILE A 46 10.16 9.46 12.07
CA ILE A 46 9.63 10.40 11.08
C ILE A 46 10.54 11.62 11.05
N SER A 47 10.93 12.03 9.85
CA SER A 47 11.69 13.27 9.60
C SER A 47 10.98 14.12 8.56
N LEU A 48 11.11 15.42 8.69
CA LEU A 48 10.73 16.35 7.62
C LEU A 48 11.77 16.23 6.49
N ASP A 49 11.31 15.90 5.28
CA ASP A 49 12.18 15.72 4.12
C ASP A 49 12.28 16.98 3.27
N ASN A 50 11.13 17.61 2.99
CA ASN A 50 11.08 18.77 2.12
C ASN A 50 9.86 19.64 2.38
N ILE A 51 10.02 20.96 2.15
CA ILE A 51 8.96 21.93 2.03
C ILE A 51 9.24 22.73 0.76
N SER A 52 8.24 22.85 -0.11
CA SER A 52 8.26 23.73 -1.29
C SER A 52 7.03 24.64 -1.24
N PHE A 53 7.24 25.93 -1.17
CA PHE A 53 6.19 26.94 -1.23
C PHE A 53 6.51 27.89 -2.39
N GLU A 54 5.65 27.91 -3.39
CA GLU A 54 5.82 28.74 -4.58
C GLU A 54 4.61 29.67 -4.73
N THR A 55 4.86 30.97 -4.71
CA THR A 55 3.83 31.97 -5.03
C THR A 55 3.63 32.02 -6.54
N GLN A 56 2.38 32.10 -6.96
CA GLN A 56 2.00 32.19 -8.36
C GLN A 56 1.18 33.44 -8.59
N ARG A 57 1.24 34.01 -9.80
CA ARG A 57 0.30 35.07 -10.17
C ARG A 57 -1.04 34.43 -10.47
N PRO A 58 -2.12 34.80 -9.76
CA PRO A 58 -3.43 34.32 -10.07
C PRO A 58 -3.81 34.57 -11.52
N ALA A 59 -4.49 33.61 -12.16
CA ALA A 59 -5.03 33.83 -13.49
C ALA A 59 -5.96 35.05 -13.52
N ALA A 60 -5.76 35.93 -14.50
CA ALA A 60 -6.55 37.14 -14.61
C ALA A 60 -8.04 36.78 -14.81
N GLY A 61 -8.91 37.28 -13.93
CA GLY A 61 -10.38 37.14 -14.03
C GLY A 61 -10.98 35.99 -13.22
N SER A 62 -10.20 35.17 -12.52
CA SER A 62 -10.75 34.11 -11.66
C SER A 62 -11.10 34.64 -10.28
N GLY A 63 -12.38 34.89 -10.02
CA GLY A 63 -12.87 35.30 -8.69
C GLY A 63 -13.05 34.16 -7.69
N LYS A 64 -12.90 32.90 -8.10
CA LYS A 64 -13.07 31.70 -7.25
C LYS A 64 -12.03 30.66 -7.62
N TYR A 65 -11.31 30.18 -6.62
CA TYR A 65 -10.37 29.09 -6.72
C TYR A 65 -10.88 27.87 -5.97
N GLN A 66 -10.71 26.70 -6.55
CA GLN A 66 -10.94 25.46 -5.84
C GLN A 66 -9.60 24.91 -5.35
N LEU A 67 -9.47 24.67 -4.05
CA LEU A 67 -8.28 24.08 -3.48
C LEU A 67 -8.36 22.56 -3.61
N GLY A 68 -7.37 21.98 -4.30
CA GLY A 68 -7.12 20.55 -4.34
C GLY A 68 -6.02 20.15 -3.36
N VAL A 69 -6.24 19.07 -2.63
CA VAL A 69 -5.25 18.44 -1.74
C VAL A 69 -4.97 17.03 -2.25
N LYS A 70 -3.70 16.72 -2.49
CA LYS A 70 -3.27 15.39 -2.94
C LYS A 70 -2.23 14.82 -1.99
N ASP A 71 -2.53 13.64 -1.44
CA ASP A 71 -1.62 12.85 -0.63
C ASP A 71 -1.05 11.68 -1.43
N THR A 72 0.26 11.47 -1.34
CA THR A 72 0.93 10.32 -1.96
C THR A 72 1.91 9.69 -0.98
N ILE A 73 2.06 8.37 -1.06
CA ILE A 73 3.11 7.62 -0.36
C ILE A 73 3.89 6.85 -1.41
N VAL A 74 5.20 7.04 -1.41
CA VAL A 74 6.13 6.34 -2.29
C VAL A 74 7.19 5.62 -1.47
N ALA A 75 7.70 4.51 -2.01
CA ALA A 75 8.79 3.74 -1.43
C ALA A 75 9.97 3.75 -2.38
N GLN A 76 11.16 3.95 -1.86
CA GLN A 76 12.42 3.90 -2.61
C GLN A 76 13.42 3.02 -1.88
N VAL A 77 13.90 1.97 -2.55
CA VAL A 77 14.97 1.12 -2.01
C VAL A 77 16.29 1.89 -2.02
N ILE A 78 16.93 1.98 -0.84
CA ILE A 78 18.21 2.66 -0.64
C ILE A 78 19.32 1.62 -0.47
N GLY A 79 19.76 1.10 -1.58
CA GLY A 79 20.83 0.09 -1.62
C GLY A 79 20.59 -1.07 -0.65
N GLN A 80 21.58 -1.32 0.20
CA GLN A 80 21.51 -2.38 1.21
C GLN A 80 21.01 -1.88 2.58
N ALA A 81 20.78 -0.58 2.74
CA ALA A 81 20.41 0.01 4.01
C ALA A 81 18.95 -0.22 4.37
N GLY A 82 18.06 -0.12 3.38
CA GLY A 82 16.63 -0.21 3.64
C GLY A 82 15.77 0.39 2.56
N VAL A 83 14.56 0.77 2.94
CA VAL A 83 13.60 1.45 2.07
C VAL A 83 13.21 2.77 2.70
N LYS A 84 13.35 3.86 1.94
CA LYS A 84 12.82 5.16 2.32
C LYS A 84 11.36 5.24 1.90
N ILE A 85 10.48 5.45 2.86
CA ILE A 85 9.08 5.79 2.63
C ILE A 85 8.95 7.30 2.69
N THR A 86 8.36 7.91 1.67
CA THR A 86 8.08 9.34 1.63
C THR A 86 6.58 9.57 1.49
N TYR A 87 6.01 10.22 2.49
CA TYR A 87 4.66 10.79 2.43
C TYR A 87 4.77 12.21 1.90
N ASN A 88 3.99 12.55 0.89
CA ASN A 88 3.94 13.90 0.34
C ASN A 88 2.50 14.40 0.28
N ARG A 89 2.27 15.61 0.80
CA ARG A 89 1.02 16.36 0.67
C ARG A 89 1.25 17.58 -0.21
N THR A 90 0.47 17.69 -1.28
CA THR A 90 0.52 18.82 -2.20
C THR A 90 -0.81 19.54 -2.23
N LEU A 91 -0.77 20.86 -2.09
CA LEU A 91 -1.88 21.77 -2.25
C LEU A 91 -1.74 22.52 -3.57
N ARG A 92 -2.80 22.52 -4.38
CA ARG A 92 -2.88 23.27 -5.63
C ARG A 92 -4.26 23.88 -5.78
N PHE A 93 -4.33 24.98 -6.49
CA PHE A 93 -5.59 25.62 -6.85
C PHE A 93 -5.95 25.33 -8.31
N ASP A 94 -7.26 25.23 -8.58
CA ASP A 94 -7.83 25.17 -9.91
C ASP A 94 -8.91 26.26 -10.05
N PRO A 95 -8.80 27.18 -11.03
CA PRO A 95 -7.62 27.48 -11.84
C PRO A 95 -6.39 27.86 -10.99
N GLU A 96 -5.20 27.95 -11.60
CA GLU A 96 -3.95 28.29 -10.90
C GLU A 96 -4.15 29.49 -9.97
N GLY A 97 -3.92 29.27 -8.70
CA GLY A 97 -4.19 30.18 -7.62
C GLY A 97 -2.93 30.89 -7.10
N PRO A 98 -3.01 31.50 -5.91
CA PRO A 98 -1.95 32.37 -5.40
C PRO A 98 -0.66 31.59 -5.03
N PHE A 99 -0.74 30.29 -4.78
CA PHE A 99 0.45 29.50 -4.43
C PHE A 99 0.28 28.01 -4.72
N THR A 100 1.39 27.30 -4.74
CA THR A 100 1.47 25.86 -4.63
C THR A 100 2.31 25.52 -3.40
N LEU A 101 1.86 24.58 -2.58
CA LEU A 101 2.58 24.14 -1.39
C LEU A 101 2.73 22.61 -1.43
N SER A 102 3.94 22.13 -1.20
CA SER A 102 4.24 20.72 -1.04
C SER A 102 5.03 20.48 0.23
N VAL A 103 4.61 19.51 1.04
CA VAL A 103 5.26 19.12 2.29
C VAL A 103 5.50 17.62 2.26
N SER A 104 6.73 17.19 2.53
CA SER A 104 7.11 15.78 2.54
C SER A 104 7.71 15.37 3.88
N TYR A 105 7.25 14.24 4.40
CA TYR A 105 7.82 13.55 5.54
C TYR A 105 8.35 12.18 5.13
N GLY A 106 9.49 11.78 5.69
CA GLY A 106 10.15 10.52 5.42
C GLY A 106 10.26 9.61 6.63
N VAL A 107 10.25 8.32 6.36
CA VAL A 107 10.60 7.26 7.33
C VAL A 107 11.58 6.31 6.67
N MET A 108 12.70 6.02 7.34
CA MET A 108 13.63 4.99 6.90
C MET A 108 13.24 3.65 7.52
N LEU A 109 12.92 2.68 6.68
CA LEU A 109 12.75 1.29 7.05
C LEU A 109 14.09 0.59 6.87
N VAL A 110 14.78 0.30 7.96
CA VAL A 110 16.08 -0.38 7.93
C VAL A 110 15.85 -1.87 7.75
N PHE A 111 16.54 -2.48 6.80
CA PHE A 111 16.46 -3.92 6.59
C PHE A 111 17.00 -4.70 7.79
N ASN A 112 16.35 -5.82 8.08
CA ASN A 112 16.94 -6.83 8.94
C ASN A 112 18.02 -7.60 8.14
N PRO A 113 19.31 -7.54 8.52
CA PRO A 113 20.40 -8.14 7.73
C PRO A 113 20.23 -9.64 7.47
N GLY A 114 19.57 -10.36 8.40
CA GLY A 114 19.37 -11.80 8.31
C GLY A 114 18.35 -12.26 7.29
N THR A 115 17.45 -11.37 6.86
CA THR A 115 16.32 -11.74 5.99
C THR A 115 16.21 -10.90 4.72
N ARG A 116 17.01 -9.85 4.60
CA ARG A 116 16.96 -8.91 3.49
C ARG A 116 17.01 -9.56 2.12
N ASP A 117 17.89 -10.56 1.96
CA ASP A 117 18.19 -11.19 0.66
C ASP A 117 17.21 -12.35 0.32
N GLU A 118 16.20 -12.58 1.16
CA GLU A 118 15.18 -13.62 0.93
C GLU A 118 14.14 -13.19 -0.12
N VAL A 119 14.03 -11.91 -0.42
CA VAL A 119 13.00 -11.37 -1.30
C VAL A 119 13.57 -10.42 -2.36
N ASN A 120 12.91 -10.38 -3.51
CA ASN A 120 13.20 -9.39 -4.54
C ASN A 120 12.40 -8.10 -4.26
N TRP A 121 13.05 -7.10 -3.68
CA TRP A 121 12.43 -5.82 -3.30
C TRP A 121 11.84 -5.02 -4.47
N ARG A 122 12.19 -5.34 -5.72
CA ARG A 122 11.62 -4.69 -6.90
C ARG A 122 10.23 -5.21 -7.27
N GLU A 123 9.89 -6.40 -6.77
CA GLU A 123 8.59 -7.04 -7.02
C GLU A 123 7.56 -6.77 -5.92
N ILE A 124 7.99 -6.18 -4.79
CA ILE A 124 7.15 -5.89 -3.65
C ILE A 124 6.72 -4.43 -3.68
N ASP A 125 5.42 -4.17 -3.63
CA ASP A 125 4.90 -2.83 -3.36
C ASP A 125 5.04 -2.50 -1.88
N VAL A 126 6.28 -2.06 -1.51
CA VAL A 126 6.59 -1.72 -0.11
C VAL A 126 5.74 -0.55 0.39
N ALA A 127 5.27 0.35 -0.49
CA ALA A 127 4.39 1.44 -0.08
C ALA A 127 3.01 0.93 0.34
N ALA A 128 2.46 -0.05 -0.37
CA ALA A 128 1.21 -0.71 0.00
C ALA A 128 1.36 -1.51 1.30
N GLU A 129 2.44 -2.27 1.42
CA GLU A 129 2.74 -3.03 2.64
C GLU A 129 2.97 -2.10 3.85
N PHE A 130 3.63 -0.96 3.67
CA PHE A 130 3.79 0.04 4.73
C PHE A 130 2.44 0.60 5.21
N LYS A 131 1.53 0.93 4.30
CA LYS A 131 0.19 1.41 4.66
C LYS A 131 -0.58 0.36 5.46
N LYS A 132 -0.49 -0.90 5.07
CA LYS A 132 -1.16 -2.03 5.73
C LYS A 132 -0.60 -2.27 7.14
N ASN A 133 0.73 -2.28 7.27
CA ASN A 133 1.40 -2.71 8.51
C ASN A 133 1.75 -1.56 9.47
N CYS A 134 1.76 -0.31 8.99
CA CYS A 134 2.13 0.87 9.77
C CYS A 134 1.09 2.00 9.68
N PRO A 135 -0.22 1.75 9.87
CA PRO A 135 -1.26 2.77 9.71
C PRO A 135 -1.08 3.94 10.67
N GLN A 136 -0.53 3.71 11.85
CA GLN A 136 -0.26 4.76 12.83
C GLN A 136 0.82 5.74 12.35
N LEU A 137 1.88 5.25 11.69
CA LEU A 137 2.90 6.12 11.11
C LEU A 137 2.35 6.91 9.92
N CYS A 138 1.51 6.30 9.09
CA CYS A 138 0.82 7.01 8.01
C CYS A 138 -0.06 8.14 8.57
N ALA A 139 -0.83 7.86 9.61
CA ALA A 139 -1.66 8.86 10.29
C ALA A 139 -0.83 9.98 10.91
N ALA A 140 0.29 9.64 11.56
CA ALA A 140 1.18 10.63 12.16
C ALA A 140 1.80 11.55 11.10
N MET A 141 2.33 11.01 9.98
CA MET A 141 2.86 11.81 8.87
C MET A 141 1.79 12.72 8.26
N SER A 142 0.58 12.21 8.07
CA SER A 142 -0.55 12.99 7.57
C SER A 142 -0.93 14.14 8.50
N ALA A 143 -0.96 13.88 9.82
CA ALA A 143 -1.26 14.90 10.82
C ALA A 143 -0.15 15.99 10.90
N MET A 144 1.12 15.58 10.90
CA MET A 144 2.26 16.50 10.88
C MET A 144 2.25 17.36 9.62
N ALA A 145 1.96 16.78 8.46
CA ALA A 145 1.84 17.53 7.22
C ALA A 145 0.66 18.53 7.25
N ALA A 146 -0.48 18.15 7.83
CA ALA A 146 -1.63 19.03 7.96
C ALA A 146 -1.34 20.24 8.88
N LEU A 147 -0.68 20.01 10.01
CA LEU A 147 -0.27 21.07 10.93
C LEU A 147 0.71 22.02 10.27
N LEU A 148 1.74 21.51 9.61
CA LEU A 148 2.74 22.32 8.94
C LEU A 148 2.15 23.12 7.77
N VAL A 149 1.23 22.54 7.01
CA VAL A 149 0.48 23.25 5.96
C VAL A 149 -0.33 24.39 6.55
N ALA A 150 -1.05 24.16 7.66
CA ALA A 150 -1.84 25.21 8.32
C ALA A 150 -0.95 26.35 8.82
N GLU A 151 0.20 26.05 9.40
CA GLU A 151 1.17 27.04 9.89
C GLU A 151 1.73 27.89 8.74
N ILE A 152 2.25 27.24 7.68
CA ILE A 152 2.81 27.94 6.51
C ILE A 152 1.76 28.81 5.83
N THR A 153 0.54 28.30 5.64
CA THR A 153 -0.51 29.07 4.97
C THR A 153 -1.01 30.22 5.81
N ASN A 154 -1.06 30.08 7.14
CA ASN A 154 -1.40 31.18 8.05
C ASN A 154 -0.36 32.29 7.97
N GLU A 155 0.93 31.99 8.03
CA GLU A 155 2.01 32.97 7.91
C GLU A 155 2.01 33.66 6.54
N ALA A 156 1.79 32.89 5.47
CA ALA A 156 1.86 33.41 4.10
C ALA A 156 0.62 34.21 3.68
N THR A 157 -0.56 33.92 4.20
CA THR A 157 -1.84 34.45 3.70
C THR A 157 -2.72 35.09 4.79
N GLY A 158 -2.36 34.92 6.06
CA GLY A 158 -3.18 35.34 7.21
C GLY A 158 -4.40 34.42 7.45
N ASN A 159 -4.56 33.33 6.69
CA ASN A 159 -5.65 32.37 6.82
C ASN A 159 -5.10 30.94 6.77
N PRO A 160 -5.23 30.17 7.84
CA PRO A 160 -4.76 28.79 7.85
C PRO A 160 -5.61 27.91 6.93
N VAL A 161 -4.96 27.15 6.06
CA VAL A 161 -5.62 26.09 5.30
C VAL A 161 -5.53 24.81 6.11
N ILE A 162 -6.66 24.36 6.63
CA ILE A 162 -6.75 23.07 7.36
C ILE A 162 -7.31 22.04 6.40
N PRO A 163 -6.47 21.14 5.83
CA PRO A 163 -6.94 20.10 4.94
C PRO A 163 -7.79 19.10 5.73
N VAL A 164 -9.08 19.09 5.47
CA VAL A 164 -9.98 18.08 6.04
C VAL A 164 -9.67 16.74 5.36
N LYS A 165 -9.46 15.71 6.17
CA LYS A 165 -9.30 14.35 5.65
C LYS A 165 -10.64 13.89 5.09
N MET A 166 -10.73 13.72 3.79
CA MET A 166 -11.86 13.01 3.17
C MET A 166 -11.71 11.49 3.33
#